data_127e2b5113cb735d48b00ffab4e25e43
#
_entry.id   127e2b5113cb735d48b00ffab4e25e43
#
_cell.length_a   1.000
_cell.length_b   1.000
_cell.length_c   1.000
_cell.angle_alpha   90.00
_cell.angle_beta   90.00
_cell.angle_gamma   90.00
#
_symmetry.space_group_name_H-M   'P 1'
#
loop_
_entity.id
_entity.type
_entity.pdbx_description
1 polymer ?
#
loop_
_entity_poly.entity_id
_entity_poly.type
_entity_poly.pdbx_seq_one_letter_code
_entity_poly.pdbx_strand_id
1 'polypeptide(L)'
;MNEVDHIKTRVVGIDIRENRTTYAVVSVRGEIIAQDHFRTSDYSEISEYVSALAENVLSLVEENGGYETVRSVGISAPSANYLTGCIENAANLKWKGVIPLAAMLQDQLGLAVAVANDAHITALGEKAYGSAHGMKDFIIVSISHGGLGSCIFTNGLPHLGFNGFAGEVGHTCVEVDGRQCGCGRKGCLETYVSDRGLVKTAEEEIAKSKEPTLMSELDELNINTIVDCCEIGDRVAIETFRRVGSMLGVGLANYASVINPEAIILTGDMMVAGKWLLKPMRQAFDEHVFRNIRGKVRILVSILKEGERDVLGASALAWDVKEYSLFK
;
A
#
# COMPACT_ATOMS: atom_id res chain seq x y z
N MET A 1 43.18 -18.90 -5.25
CA MET A 1 41.88 -19.28 -4.67
C MET A 1 40.84 -18.78 -5.62
N ASN A 2 40.13 -19.66 -6.29
CA ASN A 2 39.05 -19.27 -7.20
C ASN A 2 37.91 -18.72 -6.31
N GLU A 3 37.64 -17.42 -6.41
CA GLU A 3 36.37 -16.87 -5.97
C GLU A 3 35.28 -17.57 -6.78
N VAL A 4 34.55 -18.45 -6.13
CA VAL A 4 33.32 -18.99 -6.66
C VAL A 4 32.33 -17.80 -6.51
N ASP A 5 32.04 -17.13 -7.63
CA ASP A 5 30.95 -16.14 -7.67
C ASP A 5 29.66 -16.86 -7.25
N HIS A 6 29.31 -16.74 -5.98
CA HIS A 6 28.04 -17.24 -5.47
C HIS A 6 26.92 -16.41 -6.11
N ILE A 7 26.13 -17.04 -6.97
CA ILE A 7 24.96 -16.41 -7.58
C ILE A 7 24.00 -16.02 -6.47
N LYS A 8 23.84 -14.73 -6.24
CA LYS A 8 22.93 -14.17 -5.23
C LYS A 8 21.48 -14.39 -5.70
N THR A 9 20.83 -15.40 -5.13
CA THR A 9 19.50 -15.88 -5.55
C THR A 9 18.38 -15.45 -4.61
N ARG A 10 18.70 -14.66 -3.59
CA ARG A 10 17.79 -14.24 -2.53
C ARG A 10 17.87 -12.74 -2.29
N VAL A 11 16.82 -12.20 -1.73
CA VAL A 11 16.74 -10.85 -1.21
C VAL A 11 16.04 -10.86 0.14
N VAL A 12 16.16 -9.77 0.90
CA VAL A 12 15.37 -9.56 2.10
C VAL A 12 14.30 -8.51 1.82
N GLY A 13 13.05 -8.84 2.13
CA GLY A 13 11.93 -7.91 2.16
C GLY A 13 11.58 -7.58 3.60
N ILE A 14 11.41 -6.30 3.92
CA ILE A 14 11.08 -5.80 5.26
C ILE A 14 9.84 -4.92 5.16
N ASP A 15 8.87 -5.12 6.05
CA ASP A 15 7.69 -4.26 6.21
C ASP A 15 7.69 -3.66 7.62
N ILE A 16 7.82 -2.34 7.71
CA ILE A 16 7.86 -1.56 8.96
C ILE A 16 6.51 -0.90 9.17
N ARG A 17 5.84 -1.25 10.27
CA ARG A 17 4.59 -0.62 10.71
C ARG A 17 4.75 -0.06 12.13
N GLU A 18 3.78 0.70 12.58
CA GLU A 18 3.77 1.32 13.91
C GLU A 18 4.08 0.33 15.05
N ASN A 19 3.43 -0.83 15.02
CA ASN A 19 3.51 -1.81 16.10
C ASN A 19 4.38 -3.04 15.77
N ARG A 20 4.66 -3.30 14.50
CA ARG A 20 5.28 -4.54 14.05
C ARG A 20 6.21 -4.29 12.87
N THR A 21 7.39 -4.86 12.94
CA THR A 21 8.31 -5.02 11.80
C THR A 21 8.33 -6.49 11.41
N THR A 22 8.01 -6.79 10.15
CA THR A 22 8.08 -8.13 9.56
C THR A 22 9.22 -8.17 8.55
N TYR A 23 10.02 -9.22 8.54
CA TYR A 23 11.11 -9.39 7.60
C TYR A 23 11.16 -10.83 7.09
N ALA A 24 11.54 -10.98 5.82
CA ALA A 24 11.53 -12.28 5.16
C ALA A 24 12.70 -12.42 4.18
N VAL A 25 13.23 -13.65 4.08
CA VAL A 25 14.13 -14.07 3.01
C VAL A 25 13.27 -14.60 1.86
N VAL A 26 13.43 -14.01 0.68
CA VAL A 26 12.60 -14.31 -0.49
C VAL A 26 13.47 -14.73 -1.67
N SER A 27 13.06 -15.81 -2.34
CA SER A 27 13.74 -16.33 -3.54
C SER A 27 13.49 -15.44 -4.76
N VAL A 28 14.29 -15.65 -5.84
CA VAL A 28 14.08 -14.99 -7.15
C VAL A 28 12.70 -15.28 -7.75
N ARG A 29 12.02 -16.34 -7.29
CA ARG A 29 10.66 -16.70 -7.75
C ARG A 29 9.55 -16.09 -6.90
N GLY A 30 9.89 -15.30 -5.86
CA GLY A 30 8.91 -14.74 -4.93
C GLY A 30 8.44 -15.74 -3.86
N GLU A 31 9.18 -16.86 -3.65
CA GLU A 31 8.87 -17.79 -2.57
C GLU A 31 9.44 -17.24 -1.26
N ILE A 32 8.61 -17.10 -0.25
CA ILE A 32 9.05 -16.74 1.11
C ILE A 32 9.70 -17.99 1.71
N ILE A 33 11.04 -17.96 1.84
CA ILE A 33 11.85 -19.06 2.37
C ILE A 33 11.74 -19.11 3.89
N ALA A 34 11.85 -17.94 4.52
CA ALA A 34 11.69 -17.76 5.95
C ALA A 34 11.16 -16.36 6.25
N GLN A 35 10.41 -16.23 7.32
CA GLN A 35 9.82 -14.96 7.76
C GLN A 35 9.77 -14.93 9.27
N ASP A 36 10.08 -13.77 9.84
CA ASP A 36 9.91 -13.51 11.27
C ASP A 36 9.51 -12.05 11.51
N HIS A 37 9.29 -11.66 12.76
CA HIS A 37 8.86 -10.34 13.13
C HIS A 37 9.24 -9.99 14.56
N PHE A 38 9.27 -8.67 14.85
CA PHE A 38 9.36 -8.14 16.20
C PHE A 38 8.51 -6.87 16.36
N ARG A 39 8.37 -6.39 17.59
CA ARG A 39 7.59 -5.19 17.87
C ARG A 39 8.40 -3.92 17.59
N THR A 40 7.98 -3.13 16.60
CA THR A 40 8.55 -1.81 16.30
C THR A 40 8.44 -0.86 17.50
N SER A 41 7.31 -0.93 18.19
CA SER A 41 6.98 -0.05 19.32
C SER A 41 7.86 -0.25 20.58
N ASP A 42 8.67 -1.30 20.64
CA ASP A 42 9.56 -1.53 21.78
C ASP A 42 10.80 -0.61 21.75
N TYR A 43 11.07 0.02 20.61
CA TYR A 43 12.24 0.87 20.39
C TYR A 43 11.83 2.34 20.30
N SER A 44 12.30 3.16 21.24
CA SER A 44 12.11 4.62 21.22
C SER A 44 13.18 5.33 20.39
N GLU A 45 14.40 4.77 20.36
CA GLU A 45 15.53 5.34 19.64
C GLU A 45 15.76 4.59 18.32
N ILE A 46 15.90 5.36 17.23
CA ILE A 46 16.08 4.80 15.89
C ILE A 46 17.37 3.97 15.76
N SER A 47 18.43 4.36 16.44
CA SER A 47 19.71 3.62 16.42
C SER A 47 19.58 2.23 17.03
N GLU A 48 18.85 2.10 18.13
CA GLU A 48 18.59 0.81 18.78
C GLU A 48 17.70 -0.07 17.89
N TYR A 49 16.67 0.53 17.28
CA TYR A 49 15.82 -0.16 16.34
C TYR A 49 16.59 -0.72 15.13
N VAL A 50 17.43 0.10 14.51
CA VAL A 50 18.21 -0.30 13.33
C VAL A 50 19.19 -1.43 13.68
N SER A 51 19.84 -1.37 14.86
CA SER A 51 20.73 -2.43 15.34
C SER A 51 19.97 -3.74 15.55
N ALA A 52 18.82 -3.70 16.23
CA ALA A 52 17.99 -4.87 16.45
C ALA A 52 17.47 -5.46 15.12
N LEU A 53 17.06 -4.60 14.18
CA LEU A 53 16.62 -5.05 12.86
C LEU A 53 17.75 -5.74 12.09
N ALA A 54 18.95 -5.16 12.11
CA ALA A 54 20.10 -5.75 11.44
C ALA A 54 20.48 -7.12 12.03
N GLU A 55 20.53 -7.24 13.36
CA GLU A 55 20.82 -8.50 14.05
C GLU A 55 19.81 -9.59 13.69
N ASN A 56 18.51 -9.26 13.74
CA ASN A 56 17.43 -10.19 13.41
C ASN A 56 17.48 -10.63 11.94
N VAL A 57 17.70 -9.69 11.02
CA VAL A 57 17.83 -9.98 9.58
C VAL A 57 19.04 -10.90 9.33
N LEU A 58 20.20 -10.60 9.91
CA LEU A 58 21.40 -11.43 9.74
C LEU A 58 21.20 -12.82 10.30
N SER A 59 20.58 -12.99 11.47
CA SER A 59 20.27 -14.31 12.03
C SER A 59 19.36 -15.11 11.09
N LEU A 60 18.27 -14.52 10.61
CA LEU A 60 17.35 -15.20 9.68
C LEU A 60 18.04 -15.60 8.38
N VAL A 61 18.91 -14.75 7.85
CA VAL A 61 19.67 -15.01 6.62
C VAL A 61 20.65 -16.15 6.81
N GLU A 62 21.42 -16.16 7.91
CA GLU A 62 22.40 -17.20 8.20
C GLU A 62 21.75 -18.58 8.37
N GLU A 63 20.61 -18.64 9.08
CA GLU A 63 19.84 -19.87 9.26
C GLU A 63 19.23 -20.40 7.94
N ASN A 64 19.06 -19.53 6.95
CA ASN A 64 18.36 -19.84 5.70
C ASN A 64 19.24 -19.64 4.46
N GLY A 65 20.48 -20.07 4.51
CA GLY A 65 21.36 -20.24 3.35
C GLY A 65 22.56 -19.30 3.28
N GLY A 66 22.71 -18.42 4.28
CA GLY A 66 23.89 -17.60 4.48
C GLY A 66 23.88 -16.28 3.71
N TYR A 67 24.67 -15.36 4.23
CA TYR A 67 24.82 -13.98 3.75
C TYR A 67 25.20 -13.89 2.26
N GLU A 68 26.06 -14.78 1.78
CA GLU A 68 26.56 -14.81 0.40
C GLU A 68 25.44 -14.97 -0.65
N THR A 69 24.30 -15.54 -0.22
CA THR A 69 23.17 -15.79 -1.14
C THR A 69 22.28 -14.59 -1.31
N VAL A 70 22.42 -13.57 -0.44
CA VAL A 70 21.56 -12.39 -0.44
C VAL A 70 22.18 -11.28 -1.28
N ARG A 71 21.35 -10.71 -2.17
CA ARG A 71 21.74 -9.64 -3.06
C ARG A 71 21.59 -8.25 -2.41
N SER A 72 20.44 -8.00 -1.80
CA SER A 72 20.00 -6.66 -1.39
C SER A 72 18.81 -6.74 -0.45
N VAL A 73 18.45 -5.61 0.13
CA VAL A 73 17.33 -5.43 1.04
C VAL A 73 16.37 -4.37 0.50
N GLY A 74 15.08 -4.68 0.50
CA GLY A 74 14.02 -3.72 0.21
C GLY A 74 13.13 -3.51 1.43
N ILE A 75 12.73 -2.28 1.67
CA ILE A 75 11.98 -1.90 2.87
C ILE A 75 10.71 -1.15 2.49
N SER A 76 9.60 -1.61 3.02
CA SER A 76 8.33 -0.89 3.12
C SER A 76 8.30 -0.10 4.42
N ALA A 77 8.06 1.20 4.38
CA ALA A 77 7.87 2.00 5.58
C ALA A 77 6.92 3.18 5.36
N PRO A 78 6.15 3.60 6.39
CA PRO A 78 5.32 4.79 6.30
C PRO A 78 6.15 6.04 5.97
N SER A 79 5.62 6.90 5.10
CA SER A 79 6.28 8.16 4.68
C SER A 79 7.71 7.98 4.14
N ALA A 80 8.03 6.79 3.64
CA ALA A 80 9.33 6.54 3.05
C ALA A 80 9.41 7.14 1.64
N ASN A 81 10.51 7.80 1.35
CA ASN A 81 10.80 8.41 0.08
C ASN A 81 11.89 7.59 -0.65
N TYR A 82 11.51 7.01 -1.77
CA TYR A 82 12.40 6.16 -2.58
C TYR A 82 13.63 6.92 -3.11
N LEU A 83 13.47 8.21 -3.43
CA LEU A 83 14.55 9.01 -4.01
C LEU A 83 15.64 9.37 -2.99
N THR A 84 15.26 9.57 -1.73
CA THR A 84 16.18 9.97 -0.65
C THR A 84 16.66 8.81 0.20
N GLY A 85 15.96 7.67 0.17
CA GLY A 85 16.22 6.54 1.07
C GLY A 85 15.84 6.81 2.52
N CYS A 86 15.03 7.86 2.76
CA CYS A 86 14.67 8.33 4.10
C CYS A 86 13.20 8.03 4.43
N ILE A 87 12.91 7.92 5.72
CA ILE A 87 11.56 8.12 6.25
C ILE A 87 11.42 9.60 6.58
N GLU A 88 10.36 10.26 6.06
CA GLU A 88 10.20 11.71 6.18
C GLU A 88 8.95 12.05 7.00
N ASN A 89 9.15 12.47 8.26
CA ASN A 89 8.09 12.94 9.15
C ASN A 89 6.89 11.98 9.32
N ALA A 90 7.13 10.68 9.43
CA ALA A 90 6.09 9.69 9.59
C ALA A 90 5.22 9.97 10.83
N ALA A 91 3.91 10.12 10.63
CA ALA A 91 2.96 10.38 11.70
C ALA A 91 2.83 9.18 12.65
N ASN A 92 2.89 7.98 12.09
CA ASN A 92 2.59 6.70 12.75
C ASN A 92 3.83 6.05 13.40
N LEU A 93 5.02 6.61 13.26
CA LEU A 93 6.23 6.11 13.92
C LEU A 93 6.63 7.01 15.07
N LYS A 94 7.28 6.42 16.09
CA LYS A 94 7.78 7.17 17.24
C LYS A 94 8.89 8.15 16.86
N TRP A 95 9.70 7.77 15.88
CA TRP A 95 10.82 8.58 15.39
C TRP A 95 10.34 9.72 14.51
N LYS A 96 10.83 10.93 14.75
CA LYS A 96 10.40 12.14 14.05
C LYS A 96 11.54 12.74 13.23
N GLY A 97 11.19 13.60 12.27
CA GLY A 97 12.14 14.24 11.37
C GLY A 97 12.46 13.38 10.15
N VAL A 98 13.61 13.62 9.55
CA VAL A 98 14.10 12.91 8.38
C VAL A 98 15.12 11.86 8.84
N ILE A 99 14.81 10.59 8.61
CA ILE A 99 15.59 9.44 9.05
C ILE A 99 16.18 8.75 7.84
N PRO A 100 17.52 8.74 7.64
CA PRO A 100 18.18 8.12 6.50
C PRO A 100 18.27 6.59 6.67
N LEU A 101 17.11 5.93 6.73
CA LEU A 101 17.00 4.51 7.10
C LEU A 101 17.80 3.60 6.19
N ALA A 102 17.77 3.85 4.86
CA ALA A 102 18.52 3.04 3.91
C ALA A 102 20.02 3.06 4.21
N ALA A 103 20.59 4.24 4.43
CA ALA A 103 22.01 4.38 4.74
C ALA A 103 22.38 3.73 6.09
N MET A 104 21.57 3.96 7.14
CA MET A 104 21.82 3.38 8.47
C MET A 104 21.83 1.84 8.44
N LEU A 105 20.89 1.24 7.69
CA LEU A 105 20.83 -0.21 7.59
C LEU A 105 21.93 -0.77 6.66
N GLN A 106 22.25 -0.06 5.58
CA GLN A 106 23.37 -0.42 4.69
C GLN A 106 24.69 -0.48 5.43
N ASP A 107 24.97 0.47 6.33
CA ASP A 107 26.18 0.49 7.16
C ASP A 107 26.29 -0.75 8.07
N GLN A 108 25.18 -1.24 8.58
CA GLN A 108 25.17 -2.40 9.48
C GLN A 108 25.15 -3.74 8.74
N LEU A 109 24.42 -3.83 7.63
CA LEU A 109 24.26 -5.07 6.87
C LEU A 109 25.35 -5.28 5.81
N GLY A 110 26.02 -4.23 5.34
CA GLY A 110 26.94 -4.32 4.20
C GLY A 110 26.27 -4.67 2.87
N LEU A 111 24.94 -4.61 2.81
CA LEU A 111 24.11 -4.90 1.62
C LEU A 111 23.51 -3.60 1.07
N ALA A 112 23.24 -3.55 -0.22
CA ALA A 112 22.49 -2.47 -0.81
C ALA A 112 21.04 -2.47 -0.27
N VAL A 113 20.57 -1.30 0.20
CA VAL A 113 19.25 -1.13 0.81
C VAL A 113 18.46 -0.07 0.05
N ALA A 114 17.21 -0.39 -0.29
CA ALA A 114 16.24 0.59 -0.80
C ALA A 114 15.02 0.64 0.11
N VAL A 115 14.43 1.83 0.20
CA VAL A 115 13.24 2.09 1.01
C VAL A 115 12.18 2.75 0.14
N ALA A 116 10.92 2.38 0.32
CA ALA A 116 9.79 3.03 -0.35
C ALA A 116 8.53 2.99 0.53
N ASN A 117 7.54 3.83 0.20
CA ASN A 117 6.26 3.80 0.92
C ASN A 117 5.45 2.55 0.57
N ASP A 118 4.45 2.28 1.38
CA ASP A 118 3.58 1.10 1.30
C ASP A 118 2.84 0.99 -0.04
N ALA A 119 2.34 2.09 -0.59
CA ALA A 119 1.66 2.08 -1.89
C ALA A 119 2.62 1.75 -3.05
N HIS A 120 3.84 2.27 -3.02
CA HIS A 120 4.87 1.94 -4.01
C HIS A 120 5.28 0.47 -3.90
N ILE A 121 5.50 -0.01 -2.69
CA ILE A 121 5.79 -1.42 -2.39
C ILE A 121 4.67 -2.34 -2.89
N THR A 122 3.42 -2.01 -2.60
CA THR A 122 2.28 -2.77 -3.10
C THR A 122 2.28 -2.84 -4.62
N ALA A 123 2.57 -1.72 -5.30
CA ALA A 123 2.61 -1.68 -6.77
C ALA A 123 3.74 -2.54 -7.36
N LEU A 124 4.90 -2.55 -6.74
CA LEU A 124 6.02 -3.43 -7.14
C LEU A 124 5.66 -4.91 -6.95
N GLY A 125 5.03 -5.26 -5.84
CA GLY A 125 4.53 -6.62 -5.59
C GLY A 125 3.51 -7.08 -6.63
N GLU A 126 2.53 -6.23 -6.94
CA GLU A 126 1.53 -6.51 -7.98
C GLU A 126 2.14 -6.67 -9.37
N LYS A 127 3.16 -5.87 -9.69
CA LYS A 127 3.91 -5.97 -10.96
C LYS A 127 4.74 -7.25 -11.05
N ALA A 128 5.39 -7.64 -9.97
CA ALA A 128 6.27 -8.80 -9.94
C ALA A 128 5.50 -10.13 -9.81
N TYR A 129 4.50 -10.17 -8.93
CA TYR A 129 3.88 -11.41 -8.48
C TYR A 129 2.35 -11.42 -8.55
N GLY A 130 1.71 -10.27 -8.83
CA GLY A 130 0.27 -10.10 -8.71
C GLY A 130 -0.46 -9.76 -10.02
N SER A 131 -1.54 -9.02 -9.87
CA SER A 131 -2.50 -8.70 -10.93
C SER A 131 -1.95 -7.79 -12.04
N ALA A 132 -0.85 -7.05 -11.76
CA ALA A 132 -0.19 -6.16 -12.74
C ALA A 132 0.94 -6.86 -13.52
N HIS A 133 1.12 -8.18 -13.37
CA HIS A 133 2.19 -8.89 -14.06
C HIS A 133 2.11 -8.68 -15.58
N GLY A 134 3.23 -8.24 -16.19
CA GLY A 134 3.32 -7.95 -17.61
C GLY A 134 2.76 -6.59 -18.05
N MET A 135 2.10 -5.84 -17.17
CA MET A 135 1.59 -4.49 -17.48
C MET A 135 2.68 -3.43 -17.34
N LYS A 136 2.54 -2.37 -18.13
CA LYS A 136 3.45 -1.20 -18.09
C LYS A 136 2.78 0.04 -17.52
N ASP A 137 1.49 0.20 -17.78
CA ASP A 137 0.71 1.40 -17.41
C ASP A 137 -0.46 0.98 -16.54
N PHE A 138 -0.35 1.14 -15.23
CA PHE A 138 -1.39 0.76 -14.28
C PHE A 138 -1.38 1.66 -13.03
N ILE A 139 -2.48 1.63 -12.31
CA ILE A 139 -2.63 2.35 -11.04
C ILE A 139 -2.96 1.32 -9.96
N ILE A 140 -2.24 1.35 -8.85
CA ILE A 140 -2.62 0.66 -7.61
C ILE A 140 -3.35 1.64 -6.72
N VAL A 141 -4.44 1.18 -6.11
CA VAL A 141 -5.18 1.91 -5.07
C VAL A 141 -5.40 0.96 -3.89
N SER A 142 -4.77 1.27 -2.78
CA SER A 142 -4.88 0.54 -1.52
C SER A 142 -5.79 1.29 -0.57
N ILE A 143 -6.88 0.65 -0.15
CA ILE A 143 -7.88 1.24 0.76
C ILE A 143 -7.89 0.41 2.02
N SER A 144 -7.26 0.93 3.08
CA SER A 144 -7.05 0.24 4.34
C SER A 144 -7.32 1.18 5.52
N HIS A 145 -7.16 0.65 6.73
CA HIS A 145 -7.34 1.41 7.97
C HIS A 145 -6.50 2.69 8.04
N GLY A 146 -5.33 2.71 7.40
CA GLY A 146 -4.45 3.87 7.35
C GLY A 146 -4.90 4.99 6.40
N GLY A 147 -5.88 4.73 5.52
CA GLY A 147 -6.34 5.70 4.51
C GLY A 147 -6.41 5.13 3.09
N LEU A 148 -6.19 5.99 2.11
CA LEU A 148 -6.13 5.63 0.69
C LEU A 148 -4.74 5.94 0.12
N GLY A 149 -3.92 4.89 -0.02
CA GLY A 149 -2.64 4.95 -0.71
C GLY A 149 -2.77 4.61 -2.19
N SER A 150 -1.85 5.13 -3.01
CA SER A 150 -1.84 4.82 -4.43
C SER A 150 -0.46 4.99 -5.06
N CYS A 151 -0.23 4.23 -6.13
CA CYS A 151 0.97 4.34 -6.94
C CYS A 151 0.61 4.22 -8.41
N ILE A 152 1.22 5.06 -9.23
CA ILE A 152 1.02 5.10 -10.69
C ILE A 152 2.26 4.55 -11.37
N PHE A 153 2.08 3.58 -12.27
CA PHE A 153 3.12 3.10 -13.16
C PHE A 153 2.87 3.58 -14.57
N THR A 154 3.92 4.07 -15.21
CA THR A 154 3.91 4.48 -16.62
C THR A 154 5.16 3.94 -17.31
N ASN A 155 5.00 3.33 -18.50
CA ASN A 155 6.09 2.70 -19.24
C ASN A 155 6.87 1.66 -18.42
N GLY A 156 6.22 0.99 -17.49
CA GLY A 156 6.80 -0.05 -16.62
C GLY A 156 7.60 0.47 -15.44
N LEU A 157 7.61 1.78 -15.20
CA LEU A 157 8.31 2.43 -14.09
C LEU A 157 7.33 3.20 -13.20
N PRO A 158 7.59 3.32 -11.89
CA PRO A 158 6.78 4.13 -11.00
C PRO A 158 6.91 5.61 -11.38
N HIS A 159 5.77 6.29 -11.44
CA HIS A 159 5.73 7.73 -11.65
C HIS A 159 5.91 8.44 -10.30
N LEU A 160 7.15 8.83 -10.01
CA LEU A 160 7.50 9.45 -8.72
C LEU A 160 7.28 10.96 -8.70
N GLY A 161 7.15 11.60 -9.87
CA GLY A 161 7.10 13.05 -9.98
C GLY A 161 8.44 13.70 -9.66
N PHE A 162 8.41 15.01 -9.43
CA PHE A 162 9.63 15.80 -9.23
C PHE A 162 10.34 15.50 -7.89
N ASN A 163 9.56 15.26 -6.83
CA ASN A 163 10.07 15.14 -5.46
C ASN A 163 9.66 13.84 -4.75
N GLY A 164 9.16 12.84 -5.49
CA GLY A 164 8.80 11.54 -4.95
C GLY A 164 7.34 11.39 -4.47
N PHE A 165 6.52 12.44 -4.58
CA PHE A 165 5.13 12.46 -4.06
C PHE A 165 4.05 12.44 -5.15
N ALA A 166 4.36 11.97 -6.35
CA ALA A 166 3.33 11.77 -7.36
C ALA A 166 2.44 10.56 -7.02
N GLY A 167 1.18 10.63 -7.41
CA GLY A 167 0.25 9.53 -7.23
C GLY A 167 -0.60 9.61 -5.97
N GLU A 168 -0.60 10.72 -5.24
CA GLU A 168 -1.41 10.96 -4.04
C GLU A 168 -2.92 11.10 -4.38
N VAL A 169 -3.51 10.02 -4.92
CA VAL A 169 -4.88 9.94 -5.42
C VAL A 169 -5.90 10.20 -4.31
N GLY A 170 -5.63 9.69 -3.11
CA GLY A 170 -6.49 9.87 -1.95
C GLY A 170 -6.68 11.33 -1.55
N HIS A 171 -5.71 12.17 -1.87
CA HIS A 171 -5.73 13.58 -1.49
C HIS A 171 -6.25 14.51 -2.59
N THR A 172 -6.86 13.99 -3.65
CA THR A 172 -7.56 14.85 -4.62
C THR A 172 -8.94 15.24 -4.11
N CYS A 173 -9.33 16.46 -4.42
CA CYS A 173 -10.62 17.00 -4.02
C CYS A 173 -11.73 16.41 -4.92
N VAL A 174 -12.66 15.68 -4.31
CA VAL A 174 -13.86 15.14 -4.98
C VAL A 174 -15.14 15.89 -4.53
N GLU A 175 -15.05 16.66 -3.45
CA GLU A 175 -16.15 17.49 -2.96
C GLU A 175 -15.61 18.81 -2.40
N VAL A 176 -15.87 19.90 -3.12
CA VAL A 176 -15.49 21.25 -2.69
C VAL A 176 -16.18 21.56 -1.37
N ASP A 177 -15.44 22.10 -0.39
CA ASP A 177 -15.93 22.38 0.98
C ASP A 177 -16.43 21.14 1.76
N GLY A 178 -16.09 19.94 1.31
CA GLY A 178 -16.44 18.69 1.95
C GLY A 178 -15.71 18.41 3.26
N ARG A 179 -15.56 17.12 3.60
CA ARG A 179 -14.99 16.68 4.88
C ARG A 179 -13.55 17.15 5.06
N GLN A 180 -13.20 17.53 6.31
CA GLN A 180 -11.83 17.88 6.67
C GLN A 180 -10.92 16.65 6.53
N CYS A 181 -9.77 16.81 5.85
CA CYS A 181 -8.74 15.79 5.70
C CYS A 181 -7.56 16.05 6.64
N GLY A 182 -6.90 14.97 7.06
CA GLY A 182 -5.67 15.04 7.86
C GLY A 182 -4.52 15.78 7.18
N CYS A 183 -4.51 15.88 5.83
CA CYS A 183 -3.54 16.68 5.08
C CYS A 183 -3.75 18.21 5.18
N GLY A 184 -4.72 18.68 5.96
CA GLY A 184 -5.06 20.10 6.14
C GLY A 184 -6.06 20.66 5.12
N ARG A 185 -6.38 19.94 4.05
CA ARG A 185 -7.37 20.33 3.03
C ARG A 185 -8.75 19.75 3.30
N LYS A 186 -9.74 20.16 2.52
CA LYS A 186 -11.10 19.62 2.57
C LYS A 186 -11.43 18.85 1.30
N GLY A 187 -12.37 17.90 1.42
CA GLY A 187 -12.98 17.19 0.30
C GLY A 187 -12.09 16.17 -0.36
N CYS A 188 -11.02 15.72 0.27
CA CYS A 188 -10.16 14.66 -0.25
C CYS A 188 -10.91 13.34 -0.39
N LEU A 189 -10.67 12.60 -1.47
CA LEU A 189 -11.30 11.30 -1.75
C LEU A 189 -11.18 10.33 -0.56
N GLU A 190 -10.00 10.27 0.08
CA GLU A 190 -9.73 9.43 1.24
C GLU A 190 -10.77 9.60 2.35
N THR A 191 -11.24 10.85 2.60
CA THR A 191 -12.19 11.12 3.68
C THR A 191 -13.59 10.51 3.46
N TYR A 192 -13.83 9.98 2.26
CA TYR A 192 -15.10 9.31 1.90
C TYR A 192 -14.95 7.81 1.73
N VAL A 193 -13.78 7.34 1.28
CA VAL A 193 -13.62 5.93 0.84
C VAL A 193 -12.67 5.09 1.70
N SER A 194 -11.96 5.68 2.67
CA SER A 194 -11.22 4.91 3.70
C SER A 194 -12.18 4.30 4.72
N ASP A 195 -11.69 3.44 5.60
CA ASP A 195 -12.47 2.87 6.72
C ASP A 195 -13.20 3.97 7.50
N ARG A 196 -12.43 5.00 7.93
CA ARG A 196 -13.00 6.15 8.65
C ARG A 196 -14.03 6.90 7.81
N GLY A 197 -13.77 6.97 6.50
CA GLY A 197 -14.69 7.56 5.53
C GLY A 197 -15.99 6.77 5.40
N LEU A 198 -15.90 5.43 5.39
CA LEU A 198 -17.06 4.53 5.38
C LEU A 198 -17.90 4.69 6.64
N VAL A 199 -17.27 4.59 7.83
CA VAL A 199 -17.96 4.76 9.11
C VAL A 199 -18.66 6.10 9.18
N LYS A 200 -17.95 7.18 8.82
CA LYS A 200 -18.54 8.52 8.78
C LYS A 200 -19.74 8.63 7.83
N THR A 201 -19.66 7.95 6.69
CA THR A 201 -20.78 7.89 5.73
C THR A 201 -21.94 7.10 6.31
N ALA A 202 -21.68 6.00 7.01
CA ALA A 202 -22.71 5.22 7.70
C ALA A 202 -23.44 6.07 8.77
N GLU A 203 -22.70 6.78 9.62
CA GLU A 203 -23.26 7.70 10.62
C GLU A 203 -24.16 8.77 9.97
N GLU A 204 -23.70 9.36 8.86
CA GLU A 204 -24.47 10.34 8.11
C GLU A 204 -25.75 9.75 7.50
N GLU A 205 -25.70 8.53 6.97
CA GLU A 205 -26.87 7.85 6.39
C GLU A 205 -27.85 7.40 7.49
N ILE A 206 -27.38 6.91 8.64
CA ILE A 206 -28.20 6.62 9.80
C ILE A 206 -28.98 7.90 10.24
N ALA A 207 -28.26 9.02 10.38
CA ALA A 207 -28.86 10.29 10.83
C ALA A 207 -29.90 10.86 9.84
N LYS A 208 -29.77 10.59 8.56
CA LYS A 208 -30.72 11.02 7.51
C LYS A 208 -31.89 10.07 7.33
N SER A 209 -31.71 8.80 7.65
CA SER A 209 -32.71 7.76 7.41
C SER A 209 -33.94 7.96 8.27
N LYS A 210 -35.10 7.72 7.67
CA LYS A 210 -36.37 7.55 8.38
C LYS A 210 -36.73 6.06 8.57
N GLU A 211 -35.98 5.17 7.92
CA GLU A 211 -36.15 3.73 8.04
C GLU A 211 -35.29 3.21 9.20
N PRO A 212 -35.75 2.21 9.94
CA PRO A 212 -34.94 1.56 10.95
C PRO A 212 -33.71 0.89 10.29
N THR A 213 -32.59 0.90 10.98
CA THR A 213 -31.36 0.26 10.53
C THR A 213 -30.70 -0.47 11.68
N LEU A 214 -30.23 -1.69 11.41
CA LEU A 214 -29.51 -2.50 12.37
C LEU A 214 -28.17 -1.87 12.76
N MET A 215 -27.59 -1.04 11.88
CA MET A 215 -26.37 -0.30 12.18
C MET A 215 -26.52 0.59 13.43
N SER A 216 -27.74 1.06 13.74
CA SER A 216 -28.00 1.88 14.97
C SER A 216 -27.94 1.08 16.26
N GLU A 217 -28.00 -0.25 16.19
CA GLU A 217 -28.00 -1.16 17.33
C GLU A 217 -26.61 -1.77 17.61
N LEU A 218 -25.63 -1.48 16.74
CA LEU A 218 -24.28 -2.02 16.85
C LEU A 218 -23.44 -1.19 17.84
N ASP A 219 -22.65 -1.89 18.65
CA ASP A 219 -21.69 -1.26 19.58
C ASP A 219 -20.56 -0.55 18.82
N GLU A 220 -20.20 -1.08 17.64
CA GLU A 220 -19.13 -0.54 16.81
C GLU A 220 -19.46 -0.66 15.32
N LEU A 221 -19.30 0.45 14.58
CA LEU A 221 -19.36 0.48 13.12
C LEU A 221 -17.96 0.29 12.55
N ASN A 222 -17.79 -0.74 11.74
CA ASN A 222 -16.59 -1.01 10.95
C ASN A 222 -16.96 -1.66 9.62
N ILE A 223 -15.98 -1.93 8.76
CA ILE A 223 -16.23 -2.51 7.42
C ILE A 223 -17.05 -3.80 7.53
N ASN A 224 -16.65 -4.71 8.42
CA ASN A 224 -17.27 -6.03 8.54
C ASN A 224 -18.71 -5.92 9.04
N THR A 225 -18.96 -5.15 10.11
CA THR A 225 -20.30 -5.01 10.67
C THR A 225 -21.27 -4.34 9.70
N ILE A 226 -20.80 -3.38 8.88
CA ILE A 226 -21.62 -2.74 7.85
C ILE A 226 -21.88 -3.72 6.70
N VAL A 227 -20.90 -4.55 6.30
CA VAL A 227 -21.10 -5.62 5.30
C VAL A 227 -22.12 -6.64 5.79
N ASP A 228 -22.04 -7.07 7.05
CA ASP A 228 -23.02 -8.01 7.63
C ASP A 228 -24.44 -7.44 7.56
N CYS A 229 -24.62 -6.15 7.86
CA CYS A 229 -25.91 -5.47 7.67
C CYS A 229 -26.38 -5.48 6.21
N CYS A 230 -25.45 -5.29 5.24
CA CYS A 230 -25.80 -5.39 3.83
C CYS A 230 -26.26 -6.80 3.43
N GLU A 231 -25.61 -7.86 3.93
CA GLU A 231 -25.95 -9.25 3.58
C GLU A 231 -27.36 -9.66 4.09
N ILE A 232 -27.83 -9.06 5.18
CA ILE A 232 -29.20 -9.28 5.67
C ILE A 232 -30.22 -8.28 5.10
N GLY A 233 -29.80 -7.42 4.16
CA GLY A 233 -30.67 -6.53 3.38
C GLY A 233 -30.98 -5.18 4.02
N ASP A 234 -30.18 -4.72 4.96
CA ASP A 234 -30.32 -3.38 5.53
C ASP A 234 -30.09 -2.30 4.45
N ARG A 235 -31.15 -1.54 4.18
CA ARG A 235 -31.13 -0.56 3.09
C ARG A 235 -30.20 0.61 3.35
N VAL A 236 -30.03 0.99 4.62
CA VAL A 236 -29.16 2.12 4.99
C VAL A 236 -27.69 1.73 4.85
N ALA A 237 -27.35 0.49 5.22
CA ALA A 237 -26.02 -0.08 5.00
C ALA A 237 -25.69 -0.19 3.50
N ILE A 238 -26.66 -0.66 2.68
CA ILE A 238 -26.51 -0.75 1.22
C ILE A 238 -26.32 0.65 0.61
N GLU A 239 -27.08 1.65 1.07
CA GLU A 239 -26.95 3.03 0.61
C GLU A 239 -25.60 3.63 1.00
N THR A 240 -25.08 3.30 2.19
CA THR A 240 -23.73 3.68 2.63
C THR A 240 -22.67 3.23 1.63
N PHE A 241 -22.64 1.94 1.28
CA PHE A 241 -21.70 1.44 0.28
C PHE A 241 -21.98 1.97 -1.13
N ARG A 242 -23.23 2.23 -1.48
CA ARG A 242 -23.56 2.86 -2.76
C ARG A 242 -22.90 4.24 -2.87
N ARG A 243 -23.00 5.05 -1.82
CA ARG A 243 -22.40 6.40 -1.77
C ARG A 243 -20.86 6.33 -1.80
N VAL A 244 -20.27 5.50 -0.96
CA VAL A 244 -18.80 5.30 -0.90
C VAL A 244 -18.26 4.78 -2.22
N GLY A 245 -18.90 3.76 -2.80
CA GLY A 245 -18.52 3.20 -4.09
C GLY A 245 -18.65 4.21 -5.22
N SER A 246 -19.72 5.01 -5.24
CA SER A 246 -19.88 6.05 -6.25
C SER A 246 -18.77 7.11 -6.17
N MET A 247 -18.42 7.58 -4.96
CA MET A 247 -17.31 8.51 -4.78
C MET A 247 -15.97 7.93 -5.27
N LEU A 248 -15.70 6.67 -4.93
CA LEU A 248 -14.52 5.97 -5.42
C LEU A 248 -14.53 5.90 -6.96
N GLY A 249 -15.65 5.51 -7.56
CA GLY A 249 -15.78 5.41 -9.01
C GLY A 249 -15.52 6.72 -9.74
N VAL A 250 -16.03 7.84 -9.23
CA VAL A 250 -15.77 9.19 -9.78
C VAL A 250 -14.27 9.54 -9.65
N GLY A 251 -13.67 9.31 -8.48
CA GLY A 251 -12.25 9.54 -8.27
C GLY A 251 -11.38 8.74 -9.26
N LEU A 252 -11.65 7.45 -9.39
CA LEU A 252 -10.92 6.57 -10.33
C LEU A 252 -11.12 6.97 -11.79
N ALA A 253 -12.32 7.44 -12.18
CA ALA A 253 -12.61 7.91 -13.53
C ALA A 253 -11.77 9.17 -13.89
N ASN A 254 -11.59 10.07 -12.93
CA ASN A 254 -10.73 11.25 -13.11
C ASN A 254 -9.28 10.82 -13.40
N TYR A 255 -8.73 9.86 -12.63
CA TYR A 255 -7.38 9.36 -12.87
C TYR A 255 -7.24 8.58 -14.15
N ALA A 256 -8.21 7.72 -14.46
CA ALA A 256 -8.21 7.01 -15.74
C ALA A 256 -8.20 7.99 -16.91
N SER A 257 -8.92 9.11 -16.78
CA SER A 257 -8.98 10.14 -17.83
C SER A 257 -7.67 10.91 -18.01
N VAL A 258 -6.83 11.01 -16.97
CA VAL A 258 -5.53 11.70 -16.99
C VAL A 258 -4.40 10.75 -17.38
N ILE A 259 -4.38 9.54 -16.84
CA ILE A 259 -3.27 8.59 -16.97
C ILE A 259 -3.49 7.61 -18.14
N ASN A 260 -4.75 7.25 -18.42
CA ASN A 260 -5.14 6.24 -19.39
C ASN A 260 -4.43 4.88 -19.19
N PRO A 261 -4.58 4.26 -18.01
CA PRO A 261 -3.87 3.03 -17.65
C PRO A 261 -4.50 1.80 -18.33
N GLU A 262 -3.75 0.70 -18.43
CA GLU A 262 -4.25 -0.62 -18.81
C GLU A 262 -5.22 -1.19 -17.75
N ALA A 263 -4.90 -0.92 -16.48
CA ALA A 263 -5.71 -1.37 -15.34
C ALA A 263 -5.61 -0.42 -14.13
N ILE A 264 -6.67 -0.45 -13.31
CA ILE A 264 -6.67 0.03 -11.92
C ILE A 264 -6.83 -1.20 -11.05
N ILE A 265 -5.91 -1.42 -10.12
CA ILE A 265 -5.89 -2.57 -9.22
C ILE A 265 -6.22 -2.09 -7.82
N LEU A 266 -7.29 -2.62 -7.26
CA LEU A 266 -7.78 -2.30 -5.92
C LEU A 266 -7.26 -3.34 -4.92
N THR A 267 -6.84 -2.87 -3.76
CA THR A 267 -6.34 -3.72 -2.67
C THR A 267 -6.65 -3.09 -1.31
N GLY A 268 -6.36 -3.80 -0.23
CA GLY A 268 -6.59 -3.36 1.14
C GLY A 268 -7.89 -3.89 1.74
N ASP A 269 -8.07 -3.56 3.02
CA ASP A 269 -9.12 -4.14 3.86
C ASP A 269 -10.54 -3.89 3.34
N MET A 270 -10.74 -2.75 2.67
CA MET A 270 -12.03 -2.40 2.07
C MET A 270 -12.51 -3.41 1.01
N MET A 271 -11.61 -4.25 0.48
CA MET A 271 -11.99 -5.25 -0.52
C MET A 271 -12.90 -6.36 0.02
N VAL A 272 -12.98 -6.54 1.34
CA VAL A 272 -13.94 -7.43 2.00
C VAL A 272 -15.39 -7.07 1.67
N ALA A 273 -15.67 -5.79 1.40
CA ALA A 273 -17.00 -5.31 1.01
C ALA A 273 -17.48 -5.87 -0.35
N GLY A 274 -16.58 -6.41 -1.17
CA GLY A 274 -16.91 -7.14 -2.40
C GLY A 274 -17.90 -6.42 -3.29
N LYS A 275 -19.02 -7.10 -3.60
CA LYS A 275 -20.08 -6.59 -4.48
C LYS A 275 -20.69 -5.26 -4.02
N TRP A 276 -20.73 -5.02 -2.71
CA TRP A 276 -21.38 -3.85 -2.13
C TRP A 276 -20.64 -2.55 -2.48
N LEU A 277 -19.30 -2.61 -2.49
CA LEU A 277 -18.45 -1.51 -2.93
C LEU A 277 -18.22 -1.50 -4.44
N LEU A 278 -17.87 -2.66 -5.02
CA LEU A 278 -17.37 -2.74 -6.39
C LEU A 278 -18.45 -2.47 -7.45
N LYS A 279 -19.70 -2.85 -7.18
CA LYS A 279 -20.79 -2.63 -8.16
C LYS A 279 -21.11 -1.13 -8.34
N PRO A 280 -21.42 -0.35 -7.28
CA PRO A 280 -21.66 1.07 -7.44
C PRO A 280 -20.42 1.84 -7.91
N MET A 281 -19.21 1.41 -7.50
CA MET A 281 -17.95 1.98 -7.98
C MET A 281 -17.80 1.83 -9.50
N ARG A 282 -18.00 0.61 -10.04
CA ARG A 282 -17.92 0.37 -11.49
C ARG A 282 -18.95 1.17 -12.26
N GLN A 283 -20.18 1.25 -11.75
CA GLN A 283 -21.23 2.05 -12.38
C GLN A 283 -20.82 3.52 -12.45
N ALA A 284 -20.41 4.12 -11.35
CA ALA A 284 -19.99 5.52 -11.32
C ALA A 284 -18.72 5.77 -12.16
N PHE A 285 -17.79 4.81 -12.19
CA PHE A 285 -16.62 4.88 -13.06
C PHE A 285 -17.03 4.96 -14.53
N ASP A 286 -17.91 4.06 -15.00
CA ASP A 286 -18.34 4.01 -16.39
C ASP A 286 -19.16 5.24 -16.80
N GLU A 287 -19.89 5.84 -15.88
CA GLU A 287 -20.64 7.08 -16.11
C GLU A 287 -19.74 8.31 -16.26
N HIS A 288 -18.61 8.37 -15.53
CA HIS A 288 -17.78 9.57 -15.42
C HIS A 288 -16.45 9.50 -16.17
N VAL A 289 -15.99 8.32 -16.56
CA VAL A 289 -14.73 8.19 -17.31
C VAL A 289 -14.85 8.78 -18.72
N PHE A 290 -13.78 9.37 -19.21
CA PHE A 290 -13.73 9.91 -20.57
C PHE A 290 -14.18 8.88 -21.60
N ARG A 291 -15.12 9.26 -22.47
CA ARG A 291 -15.84 8.36 -23.38
C ARG A 291 -14.93 7.42 -24.18
N ASN A 292 -13.79 7.92 -24.66
CA ASN A 292 -12.88 7.14 -25.50
C ASN A 292 -12.08 6.08 -24.72
N ILE A 293 -12.09 6.13 -23.38
CA ILE A 293 -11.42 5.18 -22.49
C ILE A 293 -12.43 4.18 -21.90
N ARG A 294 -13.72 4.51 -21.89
CA ARG A 294 -14.79 3.64 -21.35
C ARG A 294 -14.69 2.23 -21.91
N GLY A 295 -14.70 1.24 -21.02
CA GLY A 295 -14.61 -0.18 -21.34
C GLY A 295 -13.21 -0.68 -21.75
N LYS A 296 -12.18 0.20 -21.73
CA LYS A 296 -10.81 -0.16 -22.09
C LYS A 296 -9.89 -0.32 -20.87
N VAL A 297 -10.20 0.33 -19.76
CA VAL A 297 -9.47 0.21 -18.49
C VAL A 297 -10.04 -0.95 -17.69
N ARG A 298 -9.21 -1.90 -17.32
CA ARG A 298 -9.61 -3.00 -16.45
C ARG A 298 -9.61 -2.55 -15.00
N ILE A 299 -10.65 -2.85 -14.24
CA ILE A 299 -10.67 -2.68 -12.79
C ILE A 299 -10.54 -4.06 -12.17
N LEU A 300 -9.44 -4.32 -11.50
CA LEU A 300 -9.06 -5.60 -10.91
C LEU A 300 -9.00 -5.47 -9.39
N VAL A 301 -9.10 -6.60 -8.70
CA VAL A 301 -8.78 -6.71 -7.28
C VAL A 301 -7.49 -7.50 -7.15
N SER A 302 -6.64 -7.13 -6.21
CA SER A 302 -5.38 -7.81 -5.92
C SER A 302 -5.60 -9.29 -5.64
N ILE A 303 -4.70 -10.12 -6.17
CA ILE A 303 -4.65 -11.56 -5.88
C ILE A 303 -3.60 -11.93 -4.83
N LEU A 304 -2.79 -10.96 -4.40
CA LEU A 304 -1.79 -11.18 -3.35
C LEU A 304 -2.47 -11.29 -1.99
N LYS A 305 -2.03 -12.28 -1.21
CA LYS A 305 -2.58 -12.50 0.14
C LYS A 305 -2.15 -11.40 1.08
N GLU A 306 -3.08 -10.97 1.91
CA GLU A 306 -2.77 -10.13 3.05
C GLU A 306 -1.73 -10.80 3.96
N GLY A 307 -0.76 -10.02 4.48
CA GLY A 307 0.34 -10.54 5.31
C GLY A 307 1.58 -11.03 4.54
N GLU A 308 1.43 -11.42 3.27
CA GLU A 308 2.57 -11.74 2.37
C GLU A 308 2.88 -10.59 1.41
N ARG A 309 1.86 -9.81 1.03
CA ARG A 309 1.92 -8.75 0.01
C ARG A 309 3.03 -7.74 0.25
N ASP A 310 3.20 -7.28 1.48
CA ASP A 310 4.10 -6.17 1.77
C ASP A 310 5.57 -6.63 1.79
N VAL A 311 5.87 -7.80 2.35
CA VAL A 311 7.22 -8.37 2.27
C VAL A 311 7.58 -8.82 0.86
N LEU A 312 6.61 -9.32 0.07
CA LEU A 312 6.81 -9.63 -1.35
C LEU A 312 7.05 -8.36 -2.17
N GLY A 313 6.29 -7.30 -1.92
CA GLY A 313 6.51 -6.00 -2.55
C GLY A 313 7.88 -5.41 -2.21
N ALA A 314 8.28 -5.49 -0.93
CA ALA A 314 9.60 -5.10 -0.48
C ALA A 314 10.70 -5.96 -1.13
N SER A 315 10.47 -7.26 -1.31
CA SER A 315 11.40 -8.13 -2.04
C SER A 315 11.52 -7.73 -3.51
N ALA A 316 10.42 -7.34 -4.16
CA ALA A 316 10.46 -6.83 -5.52
C ALA A 316 11.28 -5.54 -5.63
N LEU A 317 11.15 -4.63 -4.64
CA LEU A 317 12.01 -3.45 -4.52
C LEU A 317 13.49 -3.85 -4.41
N ALA A 318 13.81 -4.84 -3.58
CA ALA A 318 15.17 -5.31 -3.41
C ALA A 318 15.78 -5.82 -4.72
N TRP A 319 15.01 -6.54 -5.54
CA TRP A 319 15.47 -7.01 -6.87
C TRP A 319 15.76 -5.87 -7.84
N ASP A 320 15.06 -4.73 -7.72
CA ASP A 320 15.26 -3.55 -8.57
C ASP A 320 16.45 -2.68 -8.12
N VAL A 321 17.01 -2.92 -6.93
CA VAL A 321 18.18 -2.17 -6.44
C VAL A 321 19.36 -2.40 -7.37
N LYS A 322 19.87 -1.31 -7.95
CA LYS A 322 21.12 -1.34 -8.72
C LYS A 322 22.28 -1.40 -7.72
N GLU A 323 23.10 -2.43 -7.80
CA GLU A 323 24.38 -2.44 -7.13
C GLU A 323 25.22 -1.29 -7.70
N TYR A 324 25.28 -0.17 -7.00
CA TYR A 324 26.32 0.81 -7.27
C TYR A 324 27.64 0.21 -6.79
N SER A 325 28.42 -0.37 -7.69
CA SER A 325 29.80 -0.66 -7.38
C SER A 325 30.48 0.67 -7.12
N LEU A 326 30.84 0.93 -5.87
CA LEU A 326 31.63 2.10 -5.46
C LEU A 326 33.05 2.09 -6.06
N PHE A 327 33.36 1.11 -6.89
CA PHE A 327 34.64 0.93 -7.56
C PHE A 327 34.42 0.82 -9.08
N LYS A 328 34.40 1.96 -9.73
CA LYS A 328 34.81 2.12 -11.12
C LYS A 328 35.92 3.12 -11.20
#